data_211ece27280ec1a414e07dd99ad6c9ad
#
_entry.id   211ece27280ec1a414e07dd99ad6c9ad
#
_cell.length_a   1.000
_cell.length_b   1.000
_cell.length_c   1.000
_cell.angle_alpha   90.00
_cell.angle_beta   90.00
_cell.angle_gamma   90.00
#
_symmetry.space_group_name_H-M   'P 1'
#
loop_
_entity.id
_entity.type
_entity.pdbx_description
1 polymer ?
#
loop_
_entity_poly.entity_id
_entity_poly.type
_entity_poly.pdbx_seq_one_letter_code
_entity_poly.pdbx_strand_id
1 'polypeptide(L)'
;MIKHIVMFKLCDTNGKSEYENAAEAKERFNDVLKNVPQLKKGEVVINSQEAPQDNYTISLICDFDTIDDLNAYQVHPAHKKFGQFISTVKISRACIDYEF
;
A
#
# COMPACT_ATOMS: atom_id res chain seq x y z
N MET A 1 14.63 8.40 10.89
CA MET A 1 13.71 8.12 9.77
C MET A 1 12.53 7.30 10.25
N ILE A 2 11.46 7.31 9.49
CA ILE A 2 10.23 6.56 9.81
C ILE A 2 9.99 5.52 8.73
N LYS A 3 9.73 4.30 9.14
CA LYS A 3 9.26 3.24 8.25
C LYS A 3 7.77 3.00 8.47
N HIS A 4 7.01 3.10 7.41
CA HIS A 4 5.56 2.86 7.38
C HIS A 4 5.33 1.55 6.65
N ILE A 5 4.82 0.55 7.36
CA ILE A 5 4.48 -0.74 6.77
C ILE A 5 2.99 -0.94 6.94
N VAL A 6 2.28 -0.98 5.82
CA VAL A 6 0.85 -1.25 5.83
C VAL A 6 0.58 -2.49 4.99
N MET A 7 -0.29 -3.35 5.49
CA MET A 7 -0.69 -4.57 4.79
C MET A 7 -2.19 -4.55 4.56
N PHE A 8 -2.60 -5.04 3.40
CA PHE A 8 -4.01 -5.19 3.06
C PHE A 8 -4.31 -6.63 2.68
N LYS A 9 -5.39 -7.15 3.23
CA LYS A 9 -6.00 -8.37 2.71
C LYS A 9 -6.99 -7.92 1.64
N LEU A 10 -6.80 -8.42 0.41
CA LEU A 10 -7.67 -8.09 -0.72
C LEU A 10 -8.61 -9.25 -1.00
N CYS A 11 -9.63 -8.98 -1.80
CA CYS A 11 -10.64 -10.00 -2.17
C CYS A 11 -10.84 -10.03 -3.68
N ASP A 12 -11.48 -11.11 -4.13
CA ASP A 12 -12.00 -11.19 -5.49
C ASP A 12 -13.17 -10.22 -5.62
N THR A 13 -13.13 -9.36 -6.62
CA THR A 13 -14.20 -8.39 -6.86
C THR A 13 -14.17 -7.86 -8.28
N ASN A 14 -15.31 -7.45 -8.80
CA ASN A 14 -15.46 -6.85 -10.12
C ASN A 14 -14.89 -7.73 -11.25
N GLY A 15 -15.01 -9.04 -11.13
CA GLY A 15 -14.52 -9.98 -12.12
C GLY A 15 -13.03 -10.22 -12.10
N LYS A 16 -12.32 -9.73 -11.06
CA LYS A 16 -10.88 -9.90 -10.87
C LYS A 16 -10.59 -10.71 -9.62
N SER A 17 -9.53 -11.52 -9.67
CA SER A 17 -9.07 -12.28 -8.51
C SER A 17 -8.35 -11.37 -7.51
N GLU A 18 -8.16 -11.86 -6.30
CA GLU A 18 -7.35 -11.21 -5.26
C GLU A 18 -5.98 -10.78 -5.81
N TYR A 19 -5.30 -11.66 -6.54
CA TYR A 19 -3.95 -11.39 -7.06
C TYR A 19 -3.95 -10.46 -8.27
N GLU A 20 -5.00 -10.48 -9.07
CA GLU A 20 -5.18 -9.48 -10.13
C GLU A 20 -5.39 -8.07 -9.53
N ASN A 21 -6.17 -7.98 -8.45
CA ASN A 21 -6.34 -6.74 -7.72
C ASN A 21 -5.02 -6.28 -7.05
N ALA A 22 -4.22 -7.22 -6.58
CA ALA A 22 -2.90 -6.93 -6.02
C ALA A 22 -1.95 -6.34 -7.08
N ALA A 23 -1.94 -6.91 -8.27
CA ALA A 23 -1.13 -6.42 -9.39
C ALA A 23 -1.58 -5.01 -9.80
N GLU A 24 -2.87 -4.75 -9.82
CA GLU A 24 -3.39 -3.41 -10.10
C GLU A 24 -3.00 -2.40 -9.02
N ALA A 25 -3.05 -2.80 -7.75
CA ALA A 25 -2.61 -1.94 -6.64
C ALA A 25 -1.14 -1.55 -6.79
N LYS A 26 -0.28 -2.52 -7.12
CA LYS A 26 1.14 -2.26 -7.34
C LYS A 26 1.36 -1.27 -8.47
N GLU A 27 0.65 -1.41 -9.58
CA GLU A 27 0.75 -0.50 -10.71
C GLU A 27 0.26 0.90 -10.35
N ARG A 28 -0.89 1.01 -9.68
CA ARG A 28 -1.46 2.30 -9.27
C ARG A 28 -0.57 3.04 -8.28
N PHE A 29 0.18 2.32 -7.45
CA PHE A 29 1.09 2.93 -6.49
C PHE A 29 2.23 3.70 -7.15
N ASN A 30 2.56 3.42 -8.42
CA ASN A 30 3.56 4.17 -9.17
C ASN A 30 3.23 5.66 -9.25
N ASP A 31 1.95 6.01 -9.33
CA ASP A 31 1.51 7.41 -9.31
C ASP A 31 1.86 8.10 -7.98
N VAL A 32 1.71 7.38 -6.87
CA VAL A 32 2.09 7.87 -5.54
C VAL A 32 3.61 8.07 -5.46
N LEU A 33 4.39 7.09 -5.92
CA LEU A 33 5.85 7.18 -5.93
C LEU A 33 6.34 8.38 -6.75
N LYS A 34 5.66 8.67 -7.84
CA LYS A 34 6.03 9.74 -8.76
C LYS A 34 5.69 11.13 -8.22
N ASN A 35 4.56 11.27 -7.50
CA ASN A 35 3.95 12.57 -7.23
C ASN A 35 4.05 13.02 -5.77
N VAL A 36 4.49 12.18 -4.83
CA VAL A 36 4.59 12.53 -3.42
C VAL A 36 6.06 12.73 -3.04
N PRO A 37 6.54 13.98 -2.96
CA PRO A 37 7.97 14.23 -2.70
C PRO A 37 8.43 13.81 -1.31
N GLN A 38 7.52 13.72 -0.33
CA GLN A 38 7.85 13.29 1.02
C GLN A 38 8.19 11.80 1.11
N LEU A 39 7.72 11.01 0.16
CA LEU A 39 8.01 9.57 0.11
C LEU A 39 9.42 9.35 -0.43
N LYS A 40 10.35 8.94 0.44
CA LYS A 40 11.76 8.76 0.08
C LYS A 40 11.99 7.44 -0.63
N LYS A 41 11.32 6.39 -0.17
CA LYS A 41 11.40 5.06 -0.75
C LYS A 41 10.08 4.36 -0.50
N GLY A 42 9.56 3.69 -1.50
CA GLY A 42 8.33 2.93 -1.35
C GLY A 42 8.31 1.75 -2.31
N GLU A 43 7.71 0.67 -1.85
CA GLU A 43 7.49 -0.50 -2.69
C GLU A 43 6.21 -1.20 -2.27
N VAL A 44 5.60 -1.88 -3.23
CA VAL A 44 4.48 -2.79 -2.99
C VAL A 44 4.99 -4.21 -3.22
N VAL A 45 4.85 -5.07 -2.22
CA VAL A 45 5.17 -6.48 -2.33
C VAL A 45 3.88 -7.30 -2.24
N ILE A 46 3.86 -8.42 -2.95
CA ILE A 46 2.67 -9.28 -3.07
C ILE A 46 3.00 -10.62 -2.43
N ASN A 47 2.07 -11.14 -1.60
CA ASN A 47 2.21 -12.45 -1.00
C ASN A 47 2.41 -13.52 -2.09
N SER A 48 3.33 -14.46 -1.86
CA SER A 48 3.51 -15.58 -2.78
C SER A 48 2.25 -16.43 -2.85
N GLN A 49 1.86 -16.84 -4.04
CA GLN A 49 0.73 -17.76 -4.21
C GLN A 49 1.01 -19.16 -3.66
N GLU A 50 2.28 -19.48 -3.39
CA GLU A 50 2.69 -20.73 -2.75
C GLU A 50 2.76 -20.64 -1.22
N ALA A 51 2.66 -19.42 -0.67
CA ALA A 51 2.60 -19.19 0.77
C ALA A 51 1.17 -19.42 1.29
N PRO A 52 0.99 -19.46 2.63
CA PRO A 52 -0.35 -19.54 3.20
C PRO A 52 -1.27 -18.43 2.68
N GLN A 53 -2.47 -18.78 2.27
CA GLN A 53 -3.41 -17.85 1.64
C GLN A 53 -4.26 -17.08 2.65
N ASP A 54 -4.11 -17.33 3.94
CA ASP A 54 -4.66 -16.51 5.00
C ASP A 54 -3.73 -15.34 5.39
N ASN A 55 -2.55 -15.26 4.79
CA ASN A 55 -1.69 -14.08 4.91
C ASN A 55 -2.36 -12.86 4.25
N TYR A 56 -1.93 -11.65 4.66
CA TYR A 56 -2.28 -10.45 3.92
C TYR A 56 -1.79 -10.55 2.47
N THR A 57 -2.53 -9.93 1.55
CA THR A 57 -2.25 -10.06 0.12
C THR A 57 -1.09 -9.21 -0.35
N ILE A 58 -1.04 -7.96 0.14
CA ILE A 58 0.02 -7.00 -0.22
C ILE A 58 0.54 -6.29 1.00
N SER A 59 1.78 -5.79 0.88
CA SER A 59 2.34 -4.85 1.84
C SER A 59 2.94 -3.66 1.11
N LEU A 60 2.66 -2.46 1.62
CA LEU A 60 3.34 -1.23 1.21
C LEU A 60 4.41 -0.94 2.25
N ILE A 61 5.66 -0.80 1.80
CA ILE A 61 6.82 -0.55 2.66
C ILE A 61 7.40 0.80 2.24
N CYS A 62 7.25 1.80 3.09
CA CYS A 62 7.56 3.20 2.76
C CYS A 62 8.48 3.83 3.79
N ASP A 63 9.43 4.64 3.33
CA ASP A 63 10.37 5.38 4.17
C ASP A 63 10.11 6.88 4.06
N PHE A 64 10.10 7.54 5.22
CA PHE A 64 9.95 9.00 5.36
C PHE A 64 11.02 9.54 6.29
N ASP A 65 11.41 10.81 6.10
CA ASP A 65 12.37 11.45 7.00
C ASP A 65 11.76 11.68 8.38
N THR A 66 10.48 12.06 8.44
CA THR A 66 9.81 12.44 9.69
C THR A 66 8.35 11.96 9.70
N ILE A 67 7.74 11.98 10.89
CA ILE A 67 6.30 11.75 11.04
C ILE A 67 5.49 12.81 10.29
N ASP A 68 5.95 14.06 10.27
CA ASP A 68 5.26 15.12 9.53
C ASP A 68 5.22 14.81 8.03
N ASP A 69 6.29 14.25 7.48
CA ASP A 69 6.31 13.81 6.08
C ASP A 69 5.35 12.64 5.82
N LEU A 70 5.27 11.69 6.75
CA LEU A 70 4.28 10.61 6.66
C LEU A 70 2.86 11.17 6.66
N ASN A 71 2.57 12.14 7.55
CA ASN A 71 1.26 12.76 7.61
C ASN A 71 0.93 13.51 6.32
N ALA A 72 1.90 14.22 5.74
CA ALA A 72 1.74 14.90 4.46
C ALA A 72 1.43 13.92 3.31
N TYR A 73 2.12 12.77 3.31
CA TYR A 73 1.86 11.69 2.36
C TYR A 73 0.41 11.20 2.47
N GLN A 74 -0.08 10.99 3.69
CA GLN A 74 -1.41 10.42 3.91
C GLN A 74 -2.55 11.32 3.41
N VAL A 75 -2.35 12.63 3.41
CA VAL A 75 -3.37 13.60 2.92
C VAL A 75 -3.11 14.06 1.49
N HIS A 76 -2.04 13.61 0.86
CA HIS A 76 -1.72 13.99 -0.52
C HIS A 76 -2.78 13.44 -1.48
N PRO A 77 -3.20 14.23 -2.50
CA PRO A 77 -4.22 13.78 -3.45
C PRO A 77 -3.89 12.45 -4.15
N ALA A 78 -2.62 12.21 -4.49
CA ALA A 78 -2.21 10.96 -5.13
C ALA A 78 -2.44 9.75 -4.19
N HIS A 79 -2.11 9.90 -2.89
CA HIS A 79 -2.36 8.86 -1.90
C HIS A 79 -3.86 8.63 -1.69
N LYS A 80 -4.65 9.71 -1.63
CA LYS A 80 -6.10 9.60 -1.46
C LYS A 80 -6.73 8.84 -2.62
N LYS A 81 -6.28 9.10 -3.84
CA LYS A 81 -6.75 8.40 -5.03
C LYS A 81 -6.42 6.90 -4.97
N PHE A 82 -5.20 6.57 -4.55
CA PHE A 82 -4.79 5.18 -4.34
C PHE A 82 -5.67 4.53 -3.26
N GLY A 83 -5.91 5.22 -2.16
CA GLY A 83 -6.75 4.75 -1.06
C GLY A 83 -8.20 4.51 -1.48
N GLN A 84 -8.73 5.30 -2.40
CA GLN A 84 -10.07 5.08 -2.96
C GLN A 84 -10.14 3.75 -3.70
N PHE A 85 -9.12 3.42 -4.49
CA PHE A 85 -9.04 2.12 -5.15
C PHE A 85 -8.95 0.99 -4.12
N ILE A 86 -8.04 1.10 -3.15
CA ILE A 86 -7.85 0.09 -2.11
C ILE A 86 -9.16 -0.17 -1.35
N SER A 87 -9.94 0.88 -1.07
CA SER A 87 -11.21 0.73 -0.34
C SER A 87 -12.22 -0.15 -1.07
N THR A 88 -12.10 -0.28 -2.40
CA THR A 88 -13.01 -1.12 -3.19
C THR A 88 -12.61 -2.60 -3.20
N VAL A 89 -11.38 -2.93 -2.82
CA VAL A 89 -10.84 -4.29 -2.94
C VAL A 89 -10.35 -4.88 -1.62
N LYS A 90 -10.22 -4.09 -0.55
CA LYS A 90 -9.69 -4.58 0.73
C LYS A 90 -10.78 -5.19 1.60
N ILE A 91 -10.38 -6.22 2.36
CA ILE A 91 -11.18 -6.81 3.43
C ILE A 91 -10.70 -6.30 4.80
N SER A 92 -9.39 -6.20 4.98
CA SER A 92 -8.80 -5.78 6.25
C SER A 92 -7.46 -5.08 6.03
N ARG A 93 -7.01 -4.38 7.06
CA ARG A 93 -5.78 -3.58 7.04
C ARG A 93 -5.04 -3.75 8.37
N ALA A 94 -3.71 -3.79 8.28
CA ALA A 94 -2.83 -3.70 9.45
C ALA A 94 -1.70 -2.73 9.13
N CYS A 95 -1.22 -2.01 10.13
CA CYS A 95 -0.18 -1.00 9.93
C CYS A 95 0.71 -0.88 11.17
N ILE A 96 1.99 -0.60 10.93
CA ILE A 96 2.92 -0.22 11.98
C ILE A 96 3.85 0.87 11.42
N ASP A 97 4.10 1.89 12.23
CA ASP A 97 5.04 2.97 11.91
C ASP A 97 6.11 2.98 13.00
N TYR A 98 7.38 2.96 12.60
CA TYR A 98 8.47 2.91 13.57
C TYR A 98 9.69 3.69 13.10
N GLU A 99 10.51 4.11 14.07
CA GLU A 99 11.77 4.79 13.81
C GLU A 99 12.89 3.79 13.54
N PHE A 100 13.78 4.17 12.61
CA PHE A 100 14.94 3.36 12.27
C PHE A 100 16.15 4.22 11.85
#